data_8c5a081bd141914aa953a26acc3f40fd
#
_entry.id   8c5a081bd141914aa953a26acc3f40fd
#
_cell.length_a   1.000
_cell.length_b   1.000
_cell.length_c   1.000
_cell.angle_alpha   90.00
_cell.angle_beta   90.00
_cell.angle_gamma   90.00
#
_symmetry.space_group_name_H-M   'P 1'
#
loop_
_entity.id
_entity.type
_entity.pdbx_description
1 polymer ?
#
loop_
_entity_poly.entity_id
_entity_poly.type
_entity_poly.pdbx_seq_one_letter_code
_entity_poly.pdbx_strand_id
1 'polypeptide(L)'
;IRDRTGDVRMAQYRLNRELAALYAQKARQARYRGLFCVVSDPVDPLCRAVLTESNRAPNGEMDYQGLFSHQVRGFGLGVMNARAAYYARKDPRFASFLTEGRSFGPHGEDLVIANSIRNYDDALSRQLTEQAVRANLRMRELGFKPYIAPALSSGALSLLLCLRGQWHCSSTYLDGVFMGARNRVLPTGTELERLPLPRQLQDRLQITMDRLRAID
;
A
#
# COMPACT_ATOMS: atom_id res chain seq x y z
N ILE A 1 11.99 2.02 17.84
CA ILE A 1 13.07 1.13 17.39
C ILE A 1 13.65 1.77 16.15
N ARG A 2 14.94 2.08 16.16
CA ARG A 2 15.70 2.52 14.98
C ARG A 2 16.71 1.43 14.69
N ASP A 3 16.84 1.04 13.42
CA ASP A 3 17.99 0.22 13.06
C ASP A 3 19.28 1.07 13.06
N ARG A 4 20.42 0.42 12.80
CA ARG A 4 21.73 1.12 12.77
C ARG A 4 21.84 2.13 11.62
N THR A 5 20.98 2.04 10.60
CA THR A 5 20.92 2.95 9.45
C THR A 5 19.94 4.10 9.68
N GLY A 6 19.15 4.05 10.77
CA GLY A 6 18.11 5.01 11.07
C GLY A 6 16.80 4.80 10.31
N ASP A 7 16.69 3.74 9.52
CA ASP A 7 15.48 3.36 8.81
C ASP A 7 14.50 2.63 9.73
N VAL A 8 13.58 3.39 10.29
CA VAL A 8 12.54 2.88 11.21
C VAL A 8 11.64 1.84 10.53
N ARG A 9 11.42 1.92 9.22
CA ARG A 9 10.52 1.01 8.49
C ARG A 9 11.15 -0.36 8.28
N MET A 10 12.43 -0.40 7.95
CA MET A 10 13.12 -1.69 7.80
C MET A 10 13.28 -2.41 9.14
N ALA A 11 13.46 -1.67 10.24
CA ALA A 11 13.42 -2.26 11.59
C ALA A 11 12.03 -2.83 11.91
N GLN A 12 10.96 -2.12 11.56
CA GLN A 12 9.58 -2.63 11.70
C GLN A 12 9.31 -3.82 10.78
N TYR A 13 9.84 -3.80 9.55
CA TYR A 13 9.67 -4.90 8.61
C TYR A 13 10.22 -6.22 9.17
N ARG A 14 11.43 -6.23 9.70
CA ARG A 14 12.03 -7.44 10.28
C ARG A 14 11.17 -8.05 11.38
N LEU A 15 10.70 -7.23 12.30
CA LEU A 15 9.84 -7.68 13.41
C LEU A 15 8.48 -8.18 12.92
N ASN A 16 7.84 -7.41 12.03
CA ASN A 16 6.51 -7.74 11.56
C ASN A 16 6.50 -8.88 10.54
N ARG A 17 7.63 -9.11 9.83
CA ARG A 17 7.79 -10.22 8.90
C ARG A 17 7.69 -11.57 9.62
N GLU A 18 8.30 -11.72 10.78
CA GLU A 18 8.24 -12.98 11.57
C GLU A 18 6.80 -13.28 11.97
N LEU A 19 6.07 -12.27 12.43
CA LEU A 19 4.67 -12.42 12.78
C LEU A 19 3.80 -12.72 11.57
N ALA A 20 4.03 -12.03 10.44
CA ALA A 20 3.34 -12.26 9.19
C ALA A 20 3.59 -13.69 8.66
N ALA A 21 4.83 -14.19 8.74
CA ALA A 21 5.19 -15.55 8.39
C ALA A 21 4.47 -16.59 9.24
N LEU A 22 4.40 -16.37 10.56
CA LEU A 22 3.65 -17.24 11.46
C LEU A 22 2.18 -17.37 11.05
N TYR A 23 1.50 -16.25 10.80
CA TYR A 23 0.09 -16.28 10.39
C TYR A 23 -0.08 -16.83 8.97
N ALA A 24 0.85 -16.57 8.07
CA ALA A 24 0.85 -17.14 6.73
C ALA A 24 0.92 -18.67 6.75
N GLN A 25 1.81 -19.24 7.58
CA GLN A 25 1.91 -20.69 7.78
C GLN A 25 0.64 -21.27 8.43
N LYS A 26 0.03 -20.57 9.37
CA LYS A 26 -1.26 -21.01 9.95
C LYS A 26 -2.40 -20.99 8.91
N ALA A 27 -2.44 -19.97 8.05
CA ALA A 27 -3.40 -19.91 6.96
C ALA A 27 -3.22 -21.09 5.98
N ARG A 28 -1.96 -21.44 5.64
CA ARG A 28 -1.61 -22.62 4.86
C ARG A 28 -2.12 -23.90 5.52
N GLN A 29 -1.78 -24.13 6.80
CA GLN A 29 -2.19 -25.33 7.55
C GLN A 29 -3.71 -25.48 7.60
N ALA A 30 -4.43 -24.35 7.75
CA ALA A 30 -5.88 -24.31 7.76
C ALA A 30 -6.51 -24.42 6.35
N ARG A 31 -5.72 -24.47 5.28
CA ARG A 31 -6.20 -24.39 3.90
C ARG A 31 -7.16 -23.21 3.69
N TYR A 32 -6.77 -22.04 4.24
CA TYR A 32 -7.60 -20.85 4.27
C TYR A 32 -7.97 -20.38 2.86
N ARG A 33 -9.25 -20.09 2.63
CA ARG A 33 -9.81 -19.71 1.32
C ARG A 33 -10.27 -18.25 1.23
N GLY A 34 -10.22 -17.51 2.33
CA GLY A 34 -10.64 -16.11 2.39
C GLY A 34 -9.54 -15.12 2.01
N LEU A 35 -9.81 -13.84 2.22
CA LEU A 35 -8.83 -12.76 2.05
C LEU A 35 -7.91 -12.67 3.28
N PHE A 36 -6.61 -12.62 3.03
CA PHE A 36 -5.59 -12.34 4.05
C PHE A 36 -5.24 -10.84 3.97
N CYS A 37 -5.70 -10.08 4.97
CA CYS A 37 -5.62 -8.63 4.99
C CYS A 37 -4.44 -8.15 5.85
N VAL A 38 -3.44 -7.53 5.23
CA VAL A 38 -2.29 -6.93 5.91
C VAL A 38 -2.59 -5.46 6.20
N VAL A 39 -2.59 -5.10 7.49
CA VAL A 39 -2.85 -3.73 7.99
C VAL A 39 -1.69 -3.17 8.81
N SER A 40 -0.54 -3.83 8.78
CA SER A 40 0.67 -3.49 9.53
C SER A 40 1.76 -2.94 8.60
N ASP A 41 2.60 -2.02 9.09
CA ASP A 41 3.71 -1.44 8.33
C ASP A 41 4.98 -2.31 8.35
N PRO A 42 5.72 -2.29 7.25
CA PRO A 42 5.40 -1.75 5.92
C PRO A 42 4.47 -2.70 5.15
N VAL A 43 3.32 -2.20 4.73
CA VAL A 43 2.20 -2.99 4.20
C VAL A 43 2.60 -3.86 3.00
N ASP A 44 3.20 -3.24 1.98
CA ASP A 44 3.43 -3.90 0.69
C ASP A 44 4.50 -5.00 0.78
N PRO A 45 5.66 -4.79 1.42
CA PRO A 45 6.63 -5.86 1.68
C PRO A 45 6.07 -6.99 2.55
N LEU A 46 5.21 -6.67 3.53
CA LEU A 46 4.57 -7.69 4.36
C LEU A 46 3.58 -8.54 3.57
N CYS A 47 2.86 -7.97 2.59
CA CYS A 47 2.03 -8.75 1.68
C CYS A 47 2.87 -9.77 0.89
N ARG A 48 4.05 -9.36 0.40
CA ARG A 48 4.99 -10.26 -0.26
C ARG A 48 5.46 -11.36 0.68
N ALA A 49 5.85 -11.01 1.90
CA ALA A 49 6.26 -11.98 2.91
C ALA A 49 5.16 -13.00 3.20
N VAL A 50 3.91 -12.56 3.38
CA VAL A 50 2.75 -13.44 3.58
C VAL A 50 2.58 -14.41 2.40
N LEU A 51 2.62 -13.91 1.16
CA LEU A 51 2.50 -14.76 -0.02
C LEU A 51 3.62 -15.79 -0.08
N THR A 52 4.86 -15.36 0.08
CA THR A 52 6.06 -16.22 0.03
C THR A 52 6.00 -17.28 1.13
N GLU A 53 5.82 -16.86 2.38
CA GLU A 53 5.89 -17.77 3.52
C GLU A 53 4.70 -18.74 3.57
N SER A 54 3.51 -18.36 3.11
CA SER A 54 2.39 -19.30 2.98
C SER A 54 2.65 -20.42 1.94
N ASN A 55 3.49 -20.13 0.94
CA ASN A 55 3.84 -21.06 -0.14
C ASN A 55 5.15 -21.82 0.10
N ARG A 56 5.75 -21.65 1.28
CA ARG A 56 6.95 -22.39 1.71
C ARG A 56 6.56 -23.65 2.48
N ALA A 57 6.99 -24.78 2.00
CA ALA A 57 6.83 -26.09 2.66
C ALA A 57 7.69 -26.18 3.94
N PRO A 58 7.40 -27.14 4.84
CA PRO A 58 8.20 -27.34 6.07
C PRO A 58 9.69 -27.63 5.82
N ASN A 59 10.05 -28.17 4.65
CA ASN A 59 11.44 -28.41 4.24
C ASN A 59 12.12 -27.13 3.69
N GLY A 60 11.40 -25.98 3.63
CA GLY A 60 11.93 -24.71 3.16
C GLY A 60 11.74 -24.45 1.67
N GLU A 61 11.30 -25.42 0.88
CA GLU A 61 11.07 -25.27 -0.55
C GLU A 61 9.75 -24.57 -0.88
N MET A 62 9.67 -23.91 -2.04
CA MET A 62 8.44 -23.31 -2.56
C MET A 62 7.61 -24.38 -3.26
N ASP A 63 6.46 -24.73 -2.71
CA ASP A 63 5.54 -25.73 -3.26
C ASP A 63 4.22 -25.17 -3.76
N TYR A 64 3.98 -23.89 -3.56
CA TYR A 64 2.77 -23.17 -4.02
C TYR A 64 1.43 -23.75 -3.51
N GLN A 65 1.43 -24.37 -2.32
CA GLN A 65 0.24 -24.94 -1.69
C GLN A 65 -0.40 -24.01 -0.63
N GLY A 66 0.04 -22.76 -0.59
CA GLY A 66 -0.46 -21.73 0.32
C GLY A 66 -1.52 -20.83 -0.26
N LEU A 67 -1.41 -19.55 0.05
CA LEU A 67 -2.31 -18.51 -0.44
C LEU A 67 -2.00 -18.17 -1.90
N PHE A 68 -3.05 -17.87 -2.66
CA PHE A 68 -2.90 -17.27 -3.97
C PHE A 68 -2.65 -15.75 -3.83
N SER A 69 -1.97 -15.16 -4.82
CA SER A 69 -1.65 -13.73 -4.82
C SER A 69 -2.90 -12.83 -4.69
N HIS A 70 -4.02 -13.22 -5.27
CA HIS A 70 -5.27 -12.47 -5.18
C HIS A 70 -5.95 -12.55 -3.79
N GLN A 71 -5.58 -13.50 -2.94
CA GLN A 71 -6.08 -13.59 -1.57
C GLN A 71 -5.37 -12.63 -0.63
N VAL A 72 -4.14 -12.20 -0.95
CA VAL A 72 -3.36 -11.30 -0.09
C VAL A 72 -3.63 -9.85 -0.48
N ARG A 73 -3.96 -9.02 0.52
CA ARG A 73 -4.30 -7.61 0.34
C ARG A 73 -3.66 -6.74 1.40
N GLY A 74 -3.15 -5.57 0.98
CA GLY A 74 -2.56 -4.61 1.89
C GLY A 74 -3.40 -3.32 2.00
N PHE A 75 -3.65 -2.86 3.23
CA PHE A 75 -4.51 -1.71 3.50
C PHE A 75 -3.74 -0.54 4.11
N GLY A 76 -2.91 0.12 3.30
CA GLY A 76 -2.15 1.32 3.68
C GLY A 76 -2.37 2.50 2.75
N LEU A 77 -2.61 2.24 1.45
CA LEU A 77 -2.73 3.31 0.46
C LEU A 77 -3.94 4.23 0.69
N GLY A 78 -5.05 3.72 1.25
CA GLY A 78 -6.23 4.52 1.55
C GLY A 78 -5.93 5.67 2.52
N VAL A 79 -5.06 5.44 3.50
CA VAL A 79 -4.57 6.48 4.42
C VAL A 79 -3.80 7.56 3.67
N MET A 80 -2.92 7.16 2.74
CA MET A 80 -2.12 8.11 1.95
C MET A 80 -2.99 8.92 0.99
N ASN A 81 -3.99 8.30 0.38
CA ASN A 81 -4.99 8.98 -0.43
C ASN A 81 -5.79 10.01 0.39
N ALA A 82 -6.19 9.67 1.62
CA ALA A 82 -6.89 10.59 2.51
C ALA A 82 -6.01 11.78 2.92
N ARG A 83 -4.71 11.56 3.16
CA ARG A 83 -3.74 12.65 3.44
C ARG A 83 -3.59 13.59 2.24
N ALA A 84 -3.45 13.04 1.04
CA ALA A 84 -3.39 13.84 -0.18
C ALA A 84 -4.66 14.67 -0.37
N ALA A 85 -5.84 14.08 -0.18
CA ALA A 85 -7.11 14.78 -0.23
C ALA A 85 -7.24 15.88 0.83
N TYR A 86 -6.71 15.68 2.04
CA TYR A 86 -6.67 16.70 3.08
C TYR A 86 -5.87 17.94 2.64
N TYR A 87 -4.67 17.74 2.08
CA TYR A 87 -3.86 18.85 1.59
C TYR A 87 -4.48 19.52 0.35
N ALA A 88 -5.08 18.73 -0.53
CA ALA A 88 -5.76 19.25 -1.72
C ALA A 88 -6.97 20.15 -1.39
N ARG A 89 -7.65 19.92 -0.26
CA ARG A 89 -8.70 20.80 0.23
C ARG A 89 -8.19 22.12 0.80
N LYS A 90 -6.94 22.15 1.26
CA LYS A 90 -6.33 23.32 1.89
C LYS A 90 -5.57 24.23 0.94
N ASP A 91 -5.14 23.71 -0.20
CA ASP A 91 -4.34 24.46 -1.17
C ASP A 91 -4.98 24.33 -2.56
N PRO A 92 -5.50 25.43 -3.14
CA PRO A 92 -6.15 25.44 -4.45
C PRO A 92 -5.30 24.87 -5.58
N ARG A 93 -3.97 24.92 -5.47
CA ARG A 93 -3.04 24.35 -6.47
C ARG A 93 -3.22 22.85 -6.64
N PHE A 94 -3.67 22.17 -5.61
CA PHE A 94 -3.89 20.72 -5.60
C PHE A 94 -5.36 20.32 -5.75
N ALA A 95 -6.27 21.26 -5.98
CA ALA A 95 -7.72 21.00 -5.99
C ALA A 95 -8.14 19.93 -7.02
N SER A 96 -7.44 19.84 -8.15
CA SER A 96 -7.68 18.82 -9.17
C SER A 96 -7.54 17.38 -8.64
N PHE A 97 -6.75 17.16 -7.58
CA PHE A 97 -6.62 15.86 -6.95
C PHE A 97 -7.94 15.30 -6.44
N LEU A 98 -8.84 16.15 -5.98
CA LEU A 98 -10.11 15.71 -5.38
C LEU A 98 -11.04 14.99 -6.37
N THR A 99 -10.92 15.28 -7.65
CA THR A 99 -11.77 14.72 -8.72
C THR A 99 -11.00 13.84 -9.70
N GLU A 100 -9.79 14.23 -10.07
CA GLU A 100 -8.99 13.61 -11.13
C GLU A 100 -7.73 12.92 -10.61
N GLY A 101 -7.35 13.18 -9.37
CA GLY A 101 -6.12 12.65 -8.79
C GLY A 101 -6.19 11.16 -8.46
N ARG A 102 -5.02 10.55 -8.37
CA ARG A 102 -4.87 9.14 -7.95
C ARG A 102 -3.64 8.96 -7.08
N SER A 103 -3.74 7.98 -6.20
CA SER A 103 -2.65 7.53 -5.35
C SER A 103 -2.20 6.14 -5.76
N PHE A 104 -0.90 5.94 -5.85
CA PHE A 104 -0.27 4.69 -6.21
C PHE A 104 0.93 4.40 -5.29
N GLY A 105 1.38 3.15 -5.28
CA GLY A 105 2.59 2.75 -4.57
C GLY A 105 2.34 2.34 -3.12
N PRO A 106 3.43 2.18 -2.36
CA PRO A 106 3.37 1.71 -0.99
C PRO A 106 2.90 2.80 -0.02
N HIS A 107 2.53 2.35 1.18
CA HIS A 107 2.40 3.24 2.32
C HIS A 107 3.79 3.71 2.78
N GLY A 108 4.37 4.70 2.10
CA GLY A 108 5.72 5.13 2.47
C GLY A 108 6.41 6.06 1.48
N GLU A 109 7.76 5.99 1.45
CA GLU A 109 8.62 6.92 0.70
C GLU A 109 8.47 6.82 -0.81
N ASP A 110 8.19 5.62 -1.31
CA ASP A 110 7.97 5.38 -2.73
C ASP A 110 6.51 5.59 -3.17
N LEU A 111 5.72 6.28 -2.34
CA LEU A 111 4.38 6.72 -2.69
C LEU A 111 4.41 7.64 -3.92
N VAL A 112 3.43 7.47 -4.79
CA VAL A 112 3.21 8.36 -5.94
C VAL A 112 1.79 8.91 -5.88
N ILE A 113 1.67 10.23 -5.68
CA ILE A 113 0.42 10.95 -5.86
C ILE A 113 0.44 11.63 -7.20
N ALA A 114 -0.56 11.38 -8.03
CA ALA A 114 -0.82 12.13 -9.26
C ALA A 114 -1.87 13.21 -8.95
N ASN A 115 -1.53 14.49 -9.14
CA ASN A 115 -2.44 15.61 -8.89
C ASN A 115 -3.70 15.53 -9.78
N SER A 116 -3.53 15.06 -11.00
CA SER A 116 -4.57 14.80 -11.98
C SER A 116 -4.08 13.73 -12.95
N ILE A 117 -4.97 12.87 -13.44
CA ILE A 117 -4.65 11.94 -14.54
C ILE A 117 -4.82 12.63 -15.90
N ARG A 118 -5.74 13.57 -16.01
CA ARG A 118 -6.02 14.27 -17.26
C ARG A 118 -5.03 15.40 -17.55
N ASN A 119 -4.74 16.19 -16.52
CA ASN A 119 -3.86 17.35 -16.57
C ASN A 119 -2.70 17.15 -15.58
N TYR A 120 -1.91 16.10 -15.82
CA TYR A 120 -0.81 15.74 -14.94
C TYR A 120 0.28 16.81 -14.94
N ASP A 121 0.64 17.27 -13.75
CA ASP A 121 1.78 18.13 -13.49
C ASP A 121 2.73 17.41 -12.52
N ASP A 122 3.93 17.09 -12.98
CA ASP A 122 4.89 16.31 -12.19
C ASP A 122 5.40 17.10 -10.96
N ALA A 123 5.56 18.41 -11.07
CA ALA A 123 6.03 19.23 -9.96
C ALA A 123 4.97 19.32 -8.85
N LEU A 124 3.72 19.59 -9.19
CA LEU A 124 2.60 19.59 -8.24
C LEU A 124 2.38 18.19 -7.64
N SER A 125 2.48 17.15 -8.46
CA SER A 125 2.35 15.75 -8.01
C SER A 125 3.42 15.39 -6.99
N ARG A 126 4.68 15.79 -7.20
CA ARG A 126 5.78 15.57 -6.25
C ARG A 126 5.57 16.35 -4.95
N GLN A 127 5.16 17.61 -5.03
CA GLN A 127 4.85 18.41 -3.85
C GLN A 127 3.74 17.79 -3.00
N LEU A 128 2.65 17.35 -3.63
CA LEU A 128 1.54 16.71 -2.92
C LEU A 128 1.95 15.34 -2.34
N THR A 129 2.78 14.59 -3.08
CA THR A 129 3.37 13.33 -2.59
C THR A 129 4.17 13.56 -1.31
N GLU A 130 5.08 14.54 -1.32
CA GLU A 130 5.90 14.89 -0.16
C GLU A 130 5.05 15.28 1.05
N GLN A 131 4.02 16.08 0.85
CA GLN A 131 3.09 16.47 1.92
C GLN A 131 2.39 15.26 2.53
N ALA A 132 1.90 14.33 1.70
CA ALA A 132 1.24 13.12 2.17
C ALA A 132 2.18 12.18 2.93
N VAL A 133 3.41 11.99 2.42
CA VAL A 133 4.45 11.15 3.06
C VAL A 133 4.87 11.72 4.42
N ARG A 134 5.06 13.04 4.52
CA ARG A 134 5.56 13.70 5.74
C ARG A 134 4.46 14.09 6.75
N ALA A 135 3.21 13.78 6.47
CA ALA A 135 2.10 14.17 7.35
C ALA A 135 2.26 13.65 8.80
N ASN A 136 2.75 12.43 8.97
CA ASN A 136 3.00 11.85 10.28
C ASN A 136 4.15 12.54 11.04
N LEU A 137 5.15 13.06 10.35
CA LEU A 137 6.26 13.80 10.98
C LEU A 137 5.74 15.13 11.54
N ARG A 138 4.93 15.85 10.77
CA ARG A 138 4.29 17.10 11.23
C ARG A 138 3.41 16.87 12.45
N MET A 139 2.70 15.74 12.53
CA MET A 139 1.90 15.40 13.72
C MET A 139 2.79 15.18 14.95
N ARG A 140 3.98 14.57 14.77
CA ARG A 140 4.97 14.40 15.86
C ARG A 140 5.55 15.74 16.34
N GLU A 141 5.82 16.66 15.43
CA GLU A 141 6.29 18.01 15.74
C GLU A 141 5.28 18.77 16.63
N LEU A 142 3.99 18.49 16.44
CA LEU A 142 2.90 19.02 17.26
C LEU A 142 2.70 18.26 18.60
N GLY A 143 3.58 17.30 18.92
CA GLY A 143 3.53 16.53 20.17
C GLY A 143 2.58 15.33 20.18
N PHE A 144 1.96 15.00 19.05
CA PHE A 144 1.09 13.82 18.94
C PHE A 144 1.88 12.53 18.67
N LYS A 145 1.38 11.42 19.18
CA LYS A 145 1.93 10.08 18.88
C LYS A 145 1.71 9.72 17.41
N PRO A 146 2.63 8.94 16.78
CA PRO A 146 2.56 8.62 15.35
C PRO A 146 1.39 7.70 14.96
N TYR A 147 0.90 6.89 15.88
CA TYR A 147 -0.26 6.03 15.64
C TYR A 147 -1.51 6.74 16.14
N ILE A 148 -2.33 7.17 15.21
CA ILE A 148 -3.54 7.92 15.53
C ILE A 148 -4.73 7.08 15.08
N ALA A 149 -5.77 7.03 15.90
CA ALA A 149 -7.02 6.36 15.58
C ALA A 149 -7.59 6.70 14.18
N PRO A 150 -7.50 7.95 13.69
CA PRO A 150 -7.91 8.28 12.32
C PRO A 150 -7.21 7.50 11.20
N ALA A 151 -5.95 7.10 11.38
CA ALA A 151 -5.26 6.28 10.39
C ALA A 151 -5.85 4.86 10.34
N LEU A 152 -6.12 4.26 11.49
CA LEU A 152 -6.80 2.97 11.59
C LEU A 152 -8.21 3.02 11.01
N SER A 153 -8.95 4.10 11.26
CA SER A 153 -10.29 4.32 10.69
C SER A 153 -10.25 4.39 9.16
N SER A 154 -9.26 5.04 8.57
CA SER A 154 -9.08 5.09 7.11
C SER A 154 -8.78 3.71 6.52
N GLY A 155 -8.01 2.88 7.22
CA GLY A 155 -7.78 1.47 6.87
C GLY A 155 -9.08 0.66 6.94
N ALA A 156 -9.88 0.83 7.99
CA ALA A 156 -11.16 0.16 8.16
C ALA A 156 -12.17 0.54 7.06
N LEU A 157 -12.19 1.79 6.61
CA LEU A 157 -13.01 2.23 5.47
C LEU A 157 -12.60 1.51 4.19
N SER A 158 -11.31 1.39 3.91
CA SER A 158 -10.81 0.67 2.74
C SER A 158 -11.16 -0.82 2.80
N LEU A 159 -11.06 -1.45 3.98
CA LEU A 159 -11.50 -2.83 4.21
C LEU A 159 -13.00 -3.01 3.93
N LEU A 160 -13.83 -2.12 4.46
CA LEU A 160 -15.28 -2.17 4.27
C LEU A 160 -15.65 -2.05 2.79
N LEU A 161 -15.03 -1.12 2.06
CA LEU A 161 -15.24 -0.94 0.63
C LEU A 161 -14.79 -2.18 -0.15
N CYS A 162 -13.65 -2.77 0.22
CA CYS A 162 -13.14 -4.01 -0.37
C CYS A 162 -14.15 -5.16 -0.23
N LEU A 163 -14.65 -5.38 1.00
CA LEU A 163 -15.62 -6.45 1.28
C LEU A 163 -16.97 -6.25 0.56
N ARG A 164 -17.31 -5.01 0.21
CA ARG A 164 -18.51 -4.65 -0.55
C ARG A 164 -18.30 -4.66 -2.07
N GLY A 165 -17.12 -5.04 -2.56
CA GLY A 165 -16.79 -5.00 -4.00
C GLY A 165 -16.74 -3.59 -4.58
N GLN A 166 -16.58 -2.56 -3.73
CA GLN A 166 -16.54 -1.17 -4.14
C GLN A 166 -15.11 -0.71 -4.43
N TRP A 167 -14.97 0.33 -5.26
CA TRP A 167 -13.69 0.94 -5.56
C TRP A 167 -13.02 1.52 -4.32
N HIS A 168 -11.79 1.12 -4.03
CA HIS A 168 -11.00 1.57 -2.91
C HIS A 168 -9.50 1.60 -3.25
N CYS A 169 -8.69 2.15 -2.37
CA CYS A 169 -7.24 2.16 -2.51
C CYS A 169 -6.64 1.10 -1.58
N SER A 170 -6.04 0.09 -2.16
CA SER A 170 -5.34 -0.98 -1.42
C SER A 170 -4.19 -1.54 -2.24
N SER A 171 -3.28 -2.24 -1.58
CA SER A 171 -2.20 -2.97 -2.23
C SER A 171 -2.72 -4.31 -2.77
N THR A 172 -2.35 -4.61 -3.99
CA THR A 172 -2.65 -5.88 -4.67
C THR A 172 -1.41 -6.34 -5.44
N TYR A 173 -1.39 -7.62 -5.82
CA TYR A 173 -0.29 -8.18 -6.60
C TYR A 173 -0.32 -7.66 -8.03
N LEU A 174 0.76 -7.01 -8.45
CA LEU A 174 0.95 -6.40 -9.76
C LEU A 174 2.34 -6.73 -10.26
N ASP A 175 2.44 -7.51 -11.33
CA ASP A 175 3.70 -7.80 -12.02
C ASP A 175 4.88 -8.11 -11.09
N GLY A 176 4.70 -9.08 -10.21
CA GLY A 176 5.75 -9.56 -9.30
C GLY A 176 5.88 -8.80 -7.97
N VAL A 177 5.16 -7.71 -7.75
CA VAL A 177 5.18 -6.94 -6.51
C VAL A 177 3.78 -6.75 -5.94
N PHE A 178 3.71 -6.48 -4.65
CA PHE A 178 2.51 -5.87 -4.07
C PHE A 178 2.66 -4.37 -4.11
N MET A 179 1.71 -3.70 -4.76
CA MET A 179 1.70 -2.25 -4.89
C MET A 179 0.28 -1.71 -4.79
N GLY A 180 0.14 -0.59 -4.10
CA GLY A 180 -1.14 0.10 -3.97
C GLY A 180 -1.62 0.74 -5.26
N ALA A 181 -2.90 0.55 -5.57
CA ALA A 181 -3.62 1.20 -6.65
C ALA A 181 -5.11 1.27 -6.30
N ARG A 182 -5.89 2.01 -7.09
CA ARG A 182 -7.36 1.96 -6.99
C ARG A 182 -7.86 0.69 -7.65
N ASN A 183 -8.52 -0.13 -6.86
CA ASN A 183 -9.02 -1.43 -7.28
C ASN A 183 -10.34 -1.79 -6.59
N ARG A 184 -10.97 -2.88 -7.02
CA ARG A 184 -12.09 -3.52 -6.32
C ARG A 184 -11.99 -5.03 -6.44
N VAL A 185 -12.57 -5.73 -5.48
CA VAL A 185 -12.63 -7.19 -5.43
C VAL A 185 -14.04 -7.63 -5.79
N LEU A 186 -14.14 -8.42 -6.82
CA LEU A 186 -15.40 -9.01 -7.31
C LEU A 186 -15.34 -10.53 -7.19
N PRO A 187 -16.47 -11.25 -7.28
CA PRO A 187 -16.46 -12.70 -7.34
C PRO A 187 -15.61 -13.27 -8.48
N THR A 188 -15.42 -12.50 -9.56
CA THR A 188 -14.59 -12.86 -10.72
C THR A 188 -13.11 -12.55 -10.55
N GLY A 189 -12.70 -11.91 -9.44
CA GLY A 189 -11.32 -11.55 -9.14
C GLY A 189 -11.13 -10.07 -8.87
N THR A 190 -9.87 -9.62 -8.96
CA THR A 190 -9.49 -8.22 -8.76
C THR A 190 -9.61 -7.44 -10.05
N GLU A 191 -10.29 -6.32 -9.97
CA GLU A 191 -10.35 -5.34 -11.05
C GLU A 191 -9.55 -4.10 -10.66
N LEU A 192 -8.60 -3.72 -11.50
CA LEU A 192 -7.84 -2.48 -11.40
C LEU A 192 -8.51 -1.39 -12.21
N GLU A 193 -8.49 -0.17 -11.71
CA GLU A 193 -8.92 0.99 -12.50
C GLU A 193 -7.99 1.18 -13.69
N ARG A 194 -8.55 1.17 -14.90
CA ARG A 194 -7.81 1.39 -16.14
C ARG A 194 -7.80 2.88 -16.46
N LEU A 195 -6.61 3.44 -16.57
CA LEU A 195 -6.40 4.87 -16.79
C LEU A 195 -5.36 5.09 -17.89
N PRO A 196 -5.55 6.11 -18.75
CA PRO A 196 -4.50 6.57 -19.66
C PRO A 196 -3.44 7.34 -18.85
N LEU A 197 -2.40 6.64 -18.41
CA LEU A 197 -1.36 7.25 -17.59
C LEU A 197 -0.39 8.07 -18.45
N PRO A 198 -0.11 9.33 -18.09
CA PRO A 198 0.94 10.14 -18.72
C PRO A 198 2.32 9.50 -18.59
N ARG A 199 3.19 9.68 -19.58
CA ARG A 199 4.52 9.03 -19.62
C ARG A 199 5.34 9.29 -18.36
N GLN A 200 5.43 10.54 -17.91
CA GLN A 200 6.16 10.90 -16.69
C GLN A 200 5.63 10.17 -15.43
N LEU A 201 4.31 9.97 -15.36
CA LEU A 201 3.72 9.19 -14.26
C LEU A 201 4.06 7.70 -14.38
N GLN A 202 4.04 7.13 -15.59
CA GLN A 202 4.46 5.74 -15.82
C GLN A 202 5.92 5.53 -15.38
N ASP A 203 6.83 6.44 -15.74
CA ASP A 203 8.24 6.35 -15.36
C ASP A 203 8.42 6.38 -13.82
N ARG A 204 7.66 7.21 -13.11
CA ARG A 204 7.64 7.21 -11.63
C ARG A 204 7.13 5.91 -11.04
N LEU A 205 6.06 5.37 -11.60
CA LEU A 205 5.49 4.09 -11.14
C LEU A 205 6.46 2.94 -11.37
N GLN A 206 7.17 2.93 -12.50
CA GLN A 206 8.19 1.94 -12.79
C GLN A 206 9.32 1.97 -11.75
N ILE A 207 9.82 3.15 -11.41
CA ILE A 207 10.84 3.32 -10.36
C ILE A 207 10.32 2.76 -9.01
N THR A 208 9.07 3.05 -8.64
CA THR A 208 8.47 2.52 -7.42
C THR A 208 8.40 0.99 -7.45
N MET A 209 7.97 0.40 -8.57
CA MET A 209 7.89 -1.06 -8.72
C MET A 209 9.27 -1.71 -8.60
N ASP A 210 10.29 -1.13 -9.23
CA ASP A 210 11.67 -1.67 -9.20
C ASP A 210 12.25 -1.62 -7.77
N ARG A 211 11.96 -0.56 -7.02
CA ARG A 211 12.33 -0.47 -5.60
C ARG A 211 11.62 -1.51 -4.73
N LEU A 212 10.33 -1.73 -4.98
CA LEU A 212 9.58 -2.77 -4.27
C LEU A 212 10.07 -4.18 -4.59
N ARG A 213 10.53 -4.43 -5.83
CA ARG A 213 11.16 -5.71 -6.21
C ARG A 213 12.48 -5.95 -5.48
N ALA A 214 13.22 -4.89 -5.20
CA ALA A 214 14.52 -4.95 -4.53
C ALA A 214 14.43 -5.20 -3.00
N ILE A 215 13.24 -5.13 -2.41
CA ILE A 215 13.03 -5.47 -0.99
C ILE A 215 12.91 -6.99 -0.87
N ASP A 216 13.83 -7.61 -0.10
CA ASP A 216 13.84 -9.05 0.21
C ASP A 216 12.97 -9.42 1.40
#